data_7fed4b9b616323b50b96e0e16f352ca8
#
_entry.id   7fed4b9b616323b50b96e0e16f352ca8
#
_cell.length_a   1.000
_cell.length_b   1.000
_cell.length_c   1.000
_cell.angle_alpha   90.00
_cell.angle_beta   90.00
_cell.angle_gamma   90.00
#
_symmetry.space_group_name_H-M   'P 1'
#
loop_
_entity.id
_entity.type
_entity.pdbx_description
1 polymer ?
#
loop_
_entity_poly.entity_id
_entity_poly.type
_entity_poly.pdbx_seq_one_letter_code
_entity_poly.pdbx_strand_id
1 'polypeptide(L)'
;SARMIEKGISRLGRPVNDVQVAIENVGNIEVAKLEKGLTVMATISGGAPMLGFLGTVTGMVRAFYEMANAGSGNIDITLLSGGIYEAMITTVGGLIVGIIAMFAYNYLVMLVDRVVNRMESRTMEFMDLLNEPAQK
;
A
#
# COMPACT_ATOMS: atom_id res chain seq x y z
N SER A 1 -47.22 24.18 20.62
CA SER A 1 -46.95 22.96 19.94
C SER A 1 -45.93 23.07 18.80
N ALA A 2 -45.83 24.19 18.13
CA ALA A 2 -44.78 24.44 17.13
C ALA A 2 -43.39 24.32 17.74
N ARG A 3 -43.21 24.75 19.00
CA ARG A 3 -41.96 24.60 19.73
C ARG A 3 -41.59 23.14 20.02
N MET A 4 -42.60 22.30 20.26
CA MET A 4 -42.36 20.87 20.46
C MET A 4 -41.85 20.17 19.19
N ILE A 5 -42.42 20.58 18.05
CA ILE A 5 -42.00 20.06 16.76
C ILE A 5 -40.60 20.55 16.43
N GLU A 6 -40.28 21.80 16.66
CA GLU A 6 -38.92 22.34 16.47
C GLU A 6 -37.90 21.66 17.37
N LYS A 7 -38.23 21.44 18.64
CA LYS A 7 -37.35 20.72 19.56
C LYS A 7 -37.18 19.25 19.14
N GLY A 8 -38.23 18.63 18.67
CA GLY A 8 -38.16 17.26 18.15
C GLY A 8 -37.28 17.15 16.91
N ILE A 9 -37.44 18.08 15.98
CA ILE A 9 -36.63 18.15 14.76
C ILE A 9 -35.16 18.45 15.11
N SER A 10 -34.93 19.39 16.02
CA SER A 10 -33.58 19.73 16.49
C SER A 10 -32.88 18.54 17.14
N ARG A 11 -33.61 17.77 17.95
CA ARG A 11 -33.06 16.57 18.60
C ARG A 11 -32.79 15.45 17.60
N LEU A 12 -33.61 15.30 16.59
CA LEU A 12 -33.40 14.34 15.50
C LEU A 12 -32.23 14.74 14.62
N GLY A 13 -32.08 16.03 14.36
CA GLY A 13 -30.96 16.56 13.57
C GLY A 13 -29.59 16.31 14.21
N ARG A 14 -29.48 16.49 15.53
CA ARG A 14 -28.23 16.25 16.26
C ARG A 14 -27.77 14.80 16.21
N PRO A 15 -28.58 13.78 16.55
CA PRO A 15 -28.14 12.40 16.45
C PRO A 15 -27.72 11.98 15.03
N VAL A 16 -28.39 12.50 14.01
CA VAL A 16 -28.03 12.22 12.61
C VAL A 16 -26.65 12.81 12.28
N ASN A 17 -26.39 14.05 12.67
CA ASN A 17 -25.09 14.68 12.46
C ASN A 17 -23.98 13.97 13.23
N ASP A 18 -24.23 13.58 14.48
CA ASP A 18 -23.26 12.86 15.30
C ASP A 18 -22.94 11.50 14.68
N VAL A 19 -23.93 10.78 14.19
CA VAL A 19 -23.76 9.49 13.51
C VAL A 19 -22.96 9.66 12.23
N GLN A 20 -23.26 10.69 11.45
CA GLN A 20 -22.52 10.99 10.21
C GLN A 20 -21.05 11.26 10.49
N VAL A 21 -20.75 12.11 11.47
CA VAL A 21 -19.37 12.43 11.88
C VAL A 21 -18.65 11.16 12.38
N ALA A 22 -19.33 10.33 13.18
CA ALA A 22 -18.75 9.08 13.67
C ALA A 22 -18.42 8.13 12.53
N ILE A 23 -19.31 7.97 11.56
CA ILE A 23 -19.11 7.10 10.38
C ILE A 23 -17.93 7.63 9.56
N GLU A 24 -17.88 8.93 9.30
CA GLU A 24 -16.77 9.56 8.56
C GLU A 24 -15.44 9.37 9.27
N ASN A 25 -15.40 9.54 10.60
CA ASN A 25 -14.18 9.37 11.38
C ASN A 25 -13.68 7.93 11.35
N VAL A 26 -14.57 6.94 11.54
CA VAL A 26 -14.22 5.52 11.45
C VAL A 26 -13.73 5.18 10.05
N GLY A 27 -14.43 5.66 9.03
CA GLY A 27 -14.06 5.45 7.64
C GLY A 27 -12.69 6.03 7.32
N ASN A 28 -12.42 7.25 7.77
CA ASN A 28 -11.13 7.91 7.56
C ASN A 28 -9.98 7.17 8.25
N ILE A 29 -10.20 6.65 9.46
CA ILE A 29 -9.19 5.87 10.19
C ILE A 29 -8.88 4.58 9.44
N GLU A 30 -9.89 3.86 8.97
CA GLU A 30 -9.70 2.62 8.23
C GLU A 30 -9.01 2.85 6.87
N VAL A 31 -9.41 3.88 6.14
CA VAL A 31 -8.77 4.27 4.89
C VAL A 31 -7.30 4.65 5.13
N ALA A 32 -7.01 5.38 6.20
CA ALA A 32 -5.63 5.74 6.56
C ALA A 32 -4.78 4.51 6.84
N LYS A 33 -5.31 3.49 7.53
CA LYS A 33 -4.61 2.22 7.76
C LYS A 33 -4.33 1.47 6.46
N LEU A 34 -5.31 1.42 5.56
CA LEU A 34 -5.17 0.78 4.26
C LEU A 34 -4.15 1.52 3.40
N GLU A 35 -4.15 2.85 3.42
CA GLU A 35 -3.19 3.67 2.69
C GLU A 35 -1.76 3.46 3.18
N LYS A 36 -1.55 3.27 4.50
CA LYS A 36 -0.24 2.91 5.05
C LYS A 36 0.25 1.58 4.50
N GLY A 37 -0.62 0.58 4.47
CA GLY A 37 -0.30 -0.73 3.89
C GLY A 37 0.05 -0.63 2.41
N LEU A 38 -0.68 0.18 1.66
CA LEU A 38 -0.42 0.45 0.24
C LEU A 38 0.93 1.13 0.03
N THR A 39 1.27 2.10 0.87
CA THR A 39 2.55 2.81 0.80
C THR A 39 3.71 1.84 1.02
N VAL A 40 3.61 0.93 1.99
CA VAL A 40 4.62 -0.09 2.25
C VAL A 40 4.77 -1.01 1.03
N MET A 41 3.66 -1.48 0.47
CA MET A 41 3.67 -2.34 -0.72
C MET A 41 4.26 -1.64 -1.93
N ALA A 42 3.92 -0.36 -2.15
CA ALA A 42 4.50 0.43 -3.22
C ALA A 42 6.01 0.60 -3.05
N THR A 43 6.46 0.84 -1.83
CA THR A 43 7.89 0.95 -1.50
C THR A 43 8.62 -0.36 -1.79
N ILE A 44 8.06 -1.49 -1.40
CA ILE A 44 8.64 -2.81 -1.67
C ILE A 44 8.67 -3.10 -3.17
N SER A 45 7.59 -2.78 -3.89
CA SER A 45 7.53 -3.04 -5.33
C SER A 45 8.58 -2.27 -6.12
N GLY A 46 8.90 -1.04 -5.70
CA GLY A 46 9.95 -0.24 -6.32
C GLY A 46 11.33 -0.50 -5.74
N GLY A 47 11.42 -0.69 -4.43
CA GLY A 47 12.68 -0.84 -3.72
C GLY A 47 13.32 -2.22 -3.85
N ALA A 48 12.53 -3.30 -3.90
CA ALA A 48 13.08 -4.65 -3.97
C ALA A 48 13.90 -4.89 -5.25
N PRO A 49 13.43 -4.50 -6.46
CA PRO A 49 14.26 -4.58 -7.65
C PRO A 49 15.53 -3.73 -7.58
N MET A 50 15.45 -2.56 -6.97
CA MET A 50 16.61 -1.68 -6.79
C MET A 50 17.64 -2.29 -5.85
N LEU A 51 17.20 -2.92 -4.76
CA LEU A 51 18.09 -3.63 -3.84
C LEU A 51 18.74 -4.83 -4.55
N GLY A 52 17.98 -5.53 -5.38
CA GLY A 52 18.52 -6.61 -6.20
C GLY A 52 19.59 -6.10 -7.16
N PHE A 53 19.36 -4.99 -7.83
CA PHE A 53 20.34 -4.34 -8.72
C PHE A 53 21.57 -3.89 -7.95
N LEU A 54 21.38 -3.28 -6.78
CA LEU A 54 22.50 -2.91 -5.90
C LEU A 54 23.35 -4.14 -5.55
N GLY A 55 22.70 -5.26 -5.24
CA GLY A 55 23.39 -6.52 -4.99
C GLY A 55 24.22 -7.00 -6.18
N THR A 56 23.69 -6.84 -7.40
CA THR A 56 24.42 -7.16 -8.64
C THR A 56 25.67 -6.31 -8.77
N VAL A 57 25.53 -4.99 -8.65
CA VAL A 57 26.64 -4.05 -8.81
C VAL A 57 27.71 -4.29 -7.74
N THR A 58 27.32 -4.41 -6.48
CA THR A 58 28.26 -4.65 -5.39
C THR A 58 28.95 -6.02 -5.51
N GLY A 59 28.21 -7.05 -5.94
CA GLY A 59 28.77 -8.38 -6.18
C GLY A 59 29.80 -8.36 -7.30
N MET A 60 29.53 -7.65 -8.37
CA MET A 60 30.48 -7.51 -9.48
C MET A 60 31.73 -6.70 -9.08
N VAL A 61 31.54 -5.62 -8.33
CA VAL A 61 32.66 -4.82 -7.79
C VAL A 61 33.56 -5.72 -6.94
N ARG A 62 32.96 -6.53 -6.06
CA ARG A 62 33.71 -7.46 -5.22
C ARG A 62 34.47 -8.51 -6.04
N ALA A 63 33.83 -9.09 -7.04
CA ALA A 63 34.45 -10.09 -7.89
C ALA A 63 35.66 -9.52 -8.64
N PHE A 64 35.53 -8.33 -9.21
CA PHE A 64 36.63 -7.66 -9.89
C PHE A 64 37.74 -7.21 -8.93
N TYR A 65 37.37 -6.77 -7.73
CA TYR A 65 38.33 -6.38 -6.71
C TYR A 65 39.20 -7.60 -6.28
N GLU A 66 38.56 -8.72 -5.98
CA GLU A 66 39.26 -9.95 -5.61
C GLU A 66 40.17 -10.44 -6.75
N MET A 67 39.70 -10.32 -7.98
CA MET A 67 40.47 -10.69 -9.16
C MET A 67 41.70 -9.80 -9.34
N ALA A 68 41.55 -8.50 -9.14
CA ALA A 68 42.65 -7.54 -9.24
C ALA A 68 43.70 -7.77 -8.17
N ASN A 69 43.30 -8.19 -6.98
CA ASN A 69 44.22 -8.44 -5.84
C ASN A 69 44.81 -9.85 -5.83
N ALA A 70 44.38 -10.74 -6.70
CA ALA A 70 44.95 -12.08 -6.80
C ALA A 70 46.39 -12.11 -7.31
N GLY A 71 46.91 -11.01 -7.88
CA GLY A 71 48.35 -10.78 -8.09
C GLY A 71 49.08 -11.67 -9.11
N SER A 72 48.38 -12.59 -9.74
CA SER A 72 48.96 -13.60 -10.59
C SER A 72 48.99 -13.27 -12.08
N GLY A 73 48.40 -12.18 -12.49
CA GLY A 73 48.24 -11.83 -13.90
C GLY A 73 47.33 -12.76 -14.69
N ASN A 74 46.90 -13.85 -14.13
CA ASN A 74 45.94 -14.80 -14.69
C ASN A 74 44.55 -14.51 -14.14
N ILE A 75 43.60 -14.38 -15.03
CA ILE A 75 42.20 -14.20 -14.67
C ILE A 75 41.64 -15.54 -14.23
N ASP A 76 41.21 -15.63 -12.96
CA ASP A 76 40.50 -16.82 -12.47
C ASP A 76 39.05 -16.74 -12.90
N ILE A 77 38.70 -17.43 -13.98
CA ILE A 77 37.36 -17.45 -14.55
C ILE A 77 36.37 -18.07 -13.54
N THR A 78 36.80 -19.03 -12.75
CA THR A 78 35.93 -19.66 -11.75
C THR A 78 35.54 -18.68 -10.64
N LEU A 79 36.46 -17.87 -10.17
CA LEU A 79 36.21 -16.85 -9.16
C LEU A 79 35.26 -15.77 -9.71
N LEU A 80 35.54 -15.30 -10.93
CA LEU A 80 34.73 -14.29 -11.62
C LEU A 80 33.31 -14.80 -11.90
N SER A 81 33.18 -16.02 -12.40
CA SER A 81 31.91 -16.67 -12.70
C SER A 81 31.08 -16.85 -11.43
N GLY A 82 31.69 -17.26 -10.32
CA GLY A 82 31.03 -17.40 -9.03
C GLY A 82 30.48 -16.09 -8.51
N GLY A 83 31.25 -15.00 -8.61
CA GLY A 83 30.82 -13.67 -8.19
C GLY A 83 29.68 -13.13 -9.02
N ILE A 84 29.74 -13.31 -10.33
CA ILE A 84 28.68 -12.88 -11.25
C ILE A 84 27.40 -13.69 -11.02
N TYR A 85 27.53 -15.01 -10.84
CA TYR A 85 26.40 -15.89 -10.56
C TYR A 85 25.67 -15.47 -9.30
N GLU A 86 26.41 -15.24 -8.21
CA GLU A 86 25.84 -14.78 -6.94
C GLU A 86 25.13 -13.44 -7.09
N ALA A 87 25.73 -12.49 -7.83
CA ALA A 87 25.13 -11.20 -8.11
C ALA A 87 23.82 -11.34 -8.89
N MET A 88 23.79 -12.20 -9.89
CA MET A 88 22.60 -12.44 -10.71
C MET A 88 21.46 -13.04 -9.88
N ILE A 89 21.75 -13.96 -8.97
CA ILE A 89 20.75 -14.55 -8.07
C ILE A 89 20.11 -13.46 -7.19
N THR A 90 20.90 -12.53 -6.69
CA THR A 90 20.39 -11.40 -5.90
C THR A 90 19.40 -10.56 -6.69
N THR A 91 19.70 -10.31 -7.97
CA THR A 91 18.79 -9.58 -8.87
C THR A 91 17.51 -10.35 -9.09
N VAL A 92 17.58 -11.66 -9.34
CA VAL A 92 16.39 -12.51 -9.50
C VAL A 92 15.53 -12.46 -8.25
N GLY A 93 16.13 -12.60 -7.07
CA GLY A 93 15.41 -12.50 -5.80
C GLY A 93 14.69 -11.17 -5.64
N GLY A 94 15.38 -10.06 -5.91
CA GLY A 94 14.79 -8.72 -5.84
C GLY A 94 13.65 -8.52 -6.82
N LEU A 95 13.78 -9.05 -8.03
CA LEU A 95 12.74 -8.97 -9.05
C LEU A 95 11.50 -9.79 -8.67
N ILE A 96 11.69 -11.00 -8.16
CA ILE A 96 10.58 -11.85 -7.71
C ILE A 96 9.78 -11.14 -6.61
N VAL A 97 10.45 -10.64 -5.59
CA VAL A 97 9.80 -9.92 -4.49
C VAL A 97 9.10 -8.67 -5.00
N GLY A 98 9.74 -7.91 -5.88
CA GLY A 98 9.17 -6.70 -6.47
C GLY A 98 7.92 -6.97 -7.30
N ILE A 99 7.93 -8.05 -8.10
CA ILE A 99 6.78 -8.44 -8.92
C ILE A 99 5.60 -8.86 -8.03
N ILE A 100 5.85 -9.68 -7.02
CA ILE A 100 4.80 -10.10 -6.08
C ILE A 100 4.21 -8.88 -5.37
N ALA A 101 5.06 -7.97 -4.90
CA ALA A 101 4.62 -6.74 -4.24
C ALA A 101 3.82 -5.84 -5.17
N MET A 102 4.18 -5.76 -6.45
CA MET A 102 3.46 -4.98 -7.45
C MET A 102 2.05 -5.53 -7.68
N PHE A 103 1.90 -6.84 -7.85
CA PHE A 103 0.59 -7.45 -8.00
C PHE A 103 -0.25 -7.27 -6.74
N ALA A 104 0.34 -7.46 -5.57
CA ALA A 104 -0.34 -7.24 -4.30
C ALA A 104 -0.78 -5.78 -4.14
N TYR A 105 0.08 -4.84 -4.52
CA TYR A 105 -0.24 -3.41 -4.48
C TYR A 105 -1.45 -3.09 -5.37
N ASN A 106 -1.44 -3.53 -6.61
CA ASN A 106 -2.53 -3.29 -7.55
C ASN A 106 -3.85 -3.91 -7.08
N TYR A 107 -3.79 -5.10 -6.51
CA TYR A 107 -4.96 -5.77 -5.95
C TYR A 107 -5.52 -4.99 -4.75
N LEU A 108 -4.65 -4.55 -3.85
CA LEU A 108 -5.04 -3.78 -2.66
C LEU A 108 -5.63 -2.41 -3.03
N VAL A 109 -5.08 -1.74 -4.04
CA VAL A 109 -5.65 -0.49 -4.55
C VAL A 109 -7.09 -0.70 -5.00
N MET A 110 -7.34 -1.77 -5.73
CA MET A 110 -8.68 -2.12 -6.18
C MET A 110 -9.63 -2.38 -5.01
N LEU A 111 -9.16 -3.10 -3.98
CA LEU A 111 -9.96 -3.36 -2.77
C LEU A 111 -10.26 -2.09 -1.99
N VAL A 112 -9.29 -1.21 -1.85
CA VAL A 112 -9.47 0.08 -1.15
C VAL A 112 -10.52 0.93 -1.88
N ASP A 113 -10.43 1.01 -3.20
CA ASP A 113 -11.41 1.75 -4.00
C ASP A 113 -12.82 1.18 -3.82
N ARG A 114 -12.96 -0.14 -3.79
CA ARG A 114 -14.25 -0.80 -3.54
C ARG A 114 -14.79 -0.48 -2.16
N VAL A 115 -13.94 -0.54 -1.14
CA VAL A 115 -14.34 -0.25 0.24
C VAL A 115 -14.78 1.21 0.37
N VAL A 116 -14.04 2.15 -0.18
CA VAL A 116 -14.37 3.57 -0.17
C VAL A 116 -15.72 3.80 -0.86
N ASN A 117 -15.92 3.23 -2.04
CA ASN A 117 -17.17 3.36 -2.78
C ASN A 117 -18.35 2.74 -2.01
N ARG A 118 -18.17 1.60 -1.39
CA ARG A 118 -19.21 0.97 -0.56
C ARG A 118 -19.56 1.83 0.65
N MET A 119 -18.57 2.38 1.31
CA MET A 119 -18.79 3.24 2.49
C MET A 119 -19.57 4.49 2.11
N GLU A 120 -19.20 5.14 1.01
CA GLU A 120 -19.92 6.30 0.49
C GLU A 120 -21.37 5.94 0.14
N SER A 121 -21.58 4.86 -0.57
CA SER A 121 -22.89 4.37 -0.97
C SER A 121 -23.75 4.02 0.25
N ARG A 122 -23.21 3.29 1.22
CA ARG A 122 -23.92 2.92 2.44
C ARG A 122 -24.25 4.15 3.30
N THR A 123 -23.34 5.10 3.38
CA THR A 123 -23.57 6.33 4.12
C THR A 123 -24.71 7.13 3.49
N MET A 124 -24.73 7.23 2.18
CA MET A 124 -25.81 7.90 1.44
C MET A 124 -27.15 7.18 1.65
N GLU A 125 -27.20 5.87 1.53
CA GLU A 125 -28.43 5.08 1.78
C GLU A 125 -28.94 5.28 3.21
N PHE A 126 -28.04 5.21 4.18
CA PHE A 126 -28.39 5.39 5.59
C PHE A 126 -28.94 6.80 5.85
N MET A 127 -28.31 7.82 5.30
CA MET A 127 -28.79 9.21 5.42
C MET A 127 -30.12 9.41 4.73
N ASP A 128 -30.35 8.81 3.58
CA ASP A 128 -31.62 8.83 2.87
C ASP A 128 -32.74 8.18 3.70
N LEU A 129 -32.45 7.03 4.31
CA LEU A 129 -33.39 6.34 5.20
C LEU A 129 -33.74 7.16 6.43
N LEU A 130 -32.77 7.88 6.99
CA LEU A 130 -33.00 8.75 8.14
C LEU A 130 -33.80 9.99 7.79
N ASN A 131 -33.65 10.49 6.57
CA ASN A 131 -34.35 11.68 6.09
C ASN A 131 -35.76 11.37 5.56
N GLU A 132 -35.99 10.15 5.07
CA GLU A 132 -37.28 9.74 4.50
C GLU A 132 -38.46 9.90 5.45
N PRO A 133 -38.40 9.46 6.74
CA PRO A 133 -39.51 9.66 7.67
C PRO A 133 -39.81 11.12 7.99
N ALA A 134 -38.84 12.00 7.87
CA ALA A 134 -39.00 13.41 8.18
C ALA A 134 -39.77 14.17 7.09
N GLN A 135 -39.86 13.62 5.88
CA GLN A 135 -40.56 14.20 4.74
C GLN A 135 -42.02 13.78 4.67
N LYS A 136 -42.42 12.76 5.43
CA LYS A 136 -43.83 12.32 5.55
C LYS A 136 -44.50 12.94 6.73
#